data_8f913b31019dadb54928939add7a3012
#
_entry.id   8f913b31019dadb54928939add7a3012
#
_cell.length_a   1.000
_cell.length_b   1.000
_cell.length_c   1.000
_cell.angle_alpha   90.00
_cell.angle_beta   90.00
_cell.angle_gamma   90.00
#
_symmetry.space_group_name_H-M   'P 1'
#
loop_
_entity.id
_entity.type
_entity.pdbx_description
1 polymer ?
#
loop_
_entity_poly.entity_id
_entity_poly.type
_entity_poly.pdbx_seq_one_letter_code
_entity_poly.pdbx_strand_id
1 'polypeptide(L)'
;MSSFCFAKSALTAATISVLAALPVHPLHAQTAFPAVLAGHVVMPAQSFVDSPKDAPADLQVSGKFTTGKRVEALGTVEGLSAGRPTGVSLPFKGQPLQGHSGIKTMSDGSFWLLTDNGFGSKVNSPDAMLYLNRYAVDFKAGSMKKLETIFLHDPDKKVPFRIVHEGTPNRYLTGSDFDTESFQFAGGALWIGDEFGPFLIKTDLKGKVLAVYDTLVDGKVVRSPDNPALTTPAAPGGLVDFQVRRSKGFEGMAASKDGSKLYALLEGALYDAATKANENLGGKDYLRVLEFDVKTESWTGRHWKYVMEANSHAIGDFNMIDGTTGLIIERDNGEGTADKACPADQKRVDCFHDIAKFKRVYKVEFSDANVGSAMRKIGYIDLMTIADPAKLARKPLNNGVLTFPFFTIENVDVVDAKHIVVGNDNNLPFSSSREPNKADDNELILLEVGAFLSAK
;
A
#
# COMPACT_ATOMS: atom_id res chain seq x y z
N MET A 1 9.36 -65.51 64.66
CA MET A 1 10.46 -65.25 63.70
C MET A 1 10.20 -63.91 63.09
N SER A 2 11.08 -62.96 63.39
CA SER A 2 10.88 -61.52 63.27
C SER A 2 10.84 -61.02 61.83
N SER A 3 9.82 -60.23 61.49
CA SER A 3 9.76 -59.42 60.29
C SER A 3 10.22 -58.01 60.58
N PHE A 4 11.28 -57.55 59.89
CA PHE A 4 11.71 -56.15 59.90
C PHE A 4 11.01 -55.38 58.81
N CYS A 5 10.32 -54.32 59.22
CA CYS A 5 9.71 -53.33 58.32
C CYS A 5 10.68 -52.17 58.08
N PHE A 6 11.11 -51.92 56.82
CA PHE A 6 11.88 -50.75 56.46
C PHE A 6 10.91 -49.65 56.00
N ALA A 7 10.85 -48.52 56.68
CA ALA A 7 10.18 -47.34 56.31
C ALA A 7 11.08 -46.56 55.30
N LYS A 8 10.57 -46.28 54.08
CA LYS A 8 11.19 -45.35 53.09
C LYS A 8 10.61 -43.98 53.31
N SER A 9 11.45 -43.04 53.75
CA SER A 9 11.15 -41.60 53.77
C SER A 9 11.26 -41.04 52.36
N ALA A 10 10.17 -40.51 51.80
CA ALA A 10 10.18 -39.76 50.58
C ALA A 10 10.43 -38.27 50.86
N LEU A 11 11.56 -37.74 50.41
CA LEU A 11 11.83 -36.31 50.38
C LEU A 11 11.11 -35.71 49.16
N THR A 12 10.09 -34.87 49.38
CA THR A 12 9.43 -34.09 48.36
C THR A 12 10.22 -32.77 48.15
N ALA A 13 10.91 -32.66 47.05
CA ALA A 13 11.53 -31.39 46.65
C ALA A 13 10.44 -30.49 46.02
N ALA A 14 10.11 -29.39 46.67
CA ALA A 14 9.24 -28.36 46.13
C ALA A 14 10.05 -27.45 45.16
N THR A 15 9.82 -27.60 43.89
CA THR A 15 10.33 -26.66 42.86
C THR A 15 9.47 -25.40 42.86
N ILE A 16 10.03 -24.30 43.34
CA ILE A 16 9.42 -22.95 43.20
C ILE A 16 9.71 -22.47 41.79
N SER A 17 8.69 -22.50 40.94
CA SER A 17 8.75 -21.85 39.61
C SER A 17 8.54 -20.35 39.80
N VAL A 18 9.61 -19.57 39.66
CA VAL A 18 9.52 -18.11 39.58
C VAL A 18 8.99 -17.77 38.19
N LEU A 19 7.70 -17.48 38.10
CA LEU A 19 7.16 -16.82 36.90
C LEU A 19 7.73 -15.40 36.88
N ALA A 20 8.68 -15.14 35.94
CA ALA A 20 9.09 -13.80 35.63
C ALA A 20 7.90 -13.10 34.89
N ALA A 21 7.23 -12.22 35.61
CA ALA A 21 6.23 -11.33 35.00
C ALA A 21 6.96 -10.41 34.05
N LEU A 22 6.75 -10.61 32.75
CA LEU A 22 7.17 -9.65 31.73
C LEU A 22 6.46 -8.31 31.99
N PRO A 23 7.16 -7.19 31.96
CA PRO A 23 6.51 -5.89 32.15
C PRO A 23 5.50 -5.68 31.03
N VAL A 24 4.23 -5.67 31.39
CA VAL A 24 3.16 -5.16 30.51
C VAL A 24 3.38 -3.66 30.43
N HIS A 25 3.97 -3.18 29.34
CA HIS A 25 4.03 -1.76 29.06
C HIS A 25 2.59 -1.28 28.90
N PRO A 26 2.16 -0.22 29.64
CA PRO A 26 0.84 0.33 29.43
C PRO A 26 0.75 0.79 27.98
N LEU A 27 -0.28 0.37 27.27
CA LEU A 27 -0.67 0.94 25.99
C LEU A 27 -0.91 2.43 26.25
N HIS A 28 0.07 3.26 25.90
CA HIS A 28 -0.11 4.71 25.94
C HIS A 28 -1.23 5.03 24.99
N ALA A 29 -2.27 5.71 25.48
CA ALA A 29 -3.34 6.22 24.63
C ALA A 29 -2.71 7.06 23.52
N GLN A 30 -2.93 6.67 22.28
CA GLN A 30 -2.37 7.37 21.11
C GLN A 30 -2.98 8.78 21.03
N THR A 31 -2.14 9.79 20.88
CA THR A 31 -2.58 11.18 20.81
C THR A 31 -3.20 11.47 19.44
N ALA A 32 -4.44 11.95 19.44
CA ALA A 32 -5.05 12.51 18.23
C ALA A 32 -4.59 13.96 18.03
N PHE A 33 -4.11 14.28 16.84
CA PHE A 33 -3.70 15.63 16.46
C PHE A 33 -4.70 16.22 15.45
N PRO A 34 -4.98 17.53 15.49
CA PRO A 34 -5.82 18.18 14.50
C PRO A 34 -5.11 18.23 13.14
N ALA A 35 -5.89 18.12 12.06
CA ALA A 35 -5.46 18.39 10.69
C ALA A 35 -6.25 19.56 10.12
N VAL A 36 -5.54 20.51 9.50
CA VAL A 36 -6.13 21.67 8.83
C VAL A 36 -5.80 21.61 7.35
N LEU A 37 -6.79 21.80 6.51
CA LEU A 37 -6.62 21.81 5.06
C LEU A 37 -5.82 23.06 4.64
N ALA A 38 -4.66 22.85 4.02
CA ALA A 38 -3.80 23.90 3.46
C ALA A 38 -3.87 23.95 1.93
N GLY A 39 -4.48 22.95 1.29
CA GLY A 39 -4.74 22.91 -0.15
C GLY A 39 -5.45 21.62 -0.57
N HIS A 40 -6.13 21.68 -1.71
CA HIS A 40 -6.86 20.54 -2.26
C HIS A 40 -6.82 20.57 -3.79
N VAL A 41 -6.37 19.49 -4.39
CA VAL A 41 -6.30 19.31 -5.84
C VAL A 41 -7.09 18.11 -6.25
N VAL A 42 -7.81 18.21 -7.35
CA VAL A 42 -8.64 17.14 -7.92
C VAL A 42 -8.26 16.94 -9.38
N MET A 43 -7.77 15.75 -9.72
CA MET A 43 -7.58 15.31 -11.09
C MET A 43 -8.77 14.42 -11.47
N PRO A 44 -9.48 14.74 -12.56
CA PRO A 44 -10.64 13.95 -12.98
C PRO A 44 -10.30 12.47 -13.18
N ALA A 45 -11.22 11.57 -12.80
CA ALA A 45 -11.08 10.12 -12.97
C ALA A 45 -10.67 9.73 -14.39
N GLN A 46 -11.30 10.31 -15.41
CA GLN A 46 -11.00 10.04 -16.81
C GLN A 46 -9.83 10.91 -17.31
N SER A 47 -8.66 10.74 -16.70
CA SER A 47 -7.39 11.35 -17.14
C SER A 47 -6.47 10.25 -17.68
N PHE A 48 -5.78 10.52 -18.80
CA PHE A 48 -5.03 9.49 -19.51
C PHE A 48 -3.65 9.98 -19.96
N VAL A 49 -2.76 9.00 -20.20
CA VAL A 49 -1.48 9.19 -20.85
C VAL A 49 -1.38 8.27 -22.06
N ASP A 50 -0.74 8.74 -23.13
CA ASP A 50 -0.47 7.92 -24.29
C ASP A 50 0.67 6.93 -24.00
N SER A 51 0.54 5.70 -24.50
CA SER A 51 1.64 4.74 -24.48
C SER A 51 2.83 5.25 -25.30
N PRO A 52 4.08 4.85 -25.00
CA PRO A 52 5.24 5.15 -25.82
C PRO A 52 5.02 4.74 -27.29
N LYS A 53 5.55 5.52 -28.24
CA LYS A 53 5.37 5.27 -29.67
C LYS A 53 5.94 3.94 -30.15
N ASP A 54 6.93 3.43 -29.44
CA ASP A 54 7.63 2.16 -29.69
C ASP A 54 7.06 1.01 -28.85
N ALA A 55 6.01 1.27 -28.06
CA ALA A 55 5.27 0.21 -27.38
C ALA A 55 4.41 -0.58 -28.37
N PRO A 56 4.10 -1.85 -28.06
CA PRO A 56 3.15 -2.64 -28.86
C PRO A 56 1.83 -1.91 -29.06
N ALA A 57 1.28 -1.99 -30.29
CA ALA A 57 0.00 -1.34 -30.63
C ALA A 57 -1.15 -1.75 -29.69
N ASP A 58 -1.07 -2.97 -29.14
CA ASP A 58 -2.05 -3.48 -28.18
C ASP A 58 -2.11 -2.66 -26.88
N LEU A 59 -1.05 -1.97 -26.51
CA LEU A 59 -0.98 -1.10 -25.33
C LEU A 59 -1.54 0.32 -25.55
N GLN A 60 -2.04 0.63 -26.76
CA GLN A 60 -2.76 1.88 -27.02
C GLN A 60 -4.19 1.88 -26.46
N VAL A 61 -4.67 0.71 -26.02
CA VAL A 61 -5.98 0.48 -25.40
C VAL A 61 -5.77 -0.36 -24.15
N SER A 62 -6.37 0.02 -23.03
CA SER A 62 -6.24 -0.65 -21.75
C SER A 62 -7.58 -1.13 -21.20
N GLY A 63 -7.57 -2.17 -20.37
CA GLY A 63 -8.76 -2.74 -19.73
C GLY A 63 -9.58 -3.68 -20.61
N LYS A 64 -8.97 -4.28 -21.64
CA LYS A 64 -9.65 -5.23 -22.53
C LYS A 64 -9.97 -6.57 -21.88
N PHE A 65 -9.38 -6.91 -20.71
CA PHE A 65 -9.42 -8.26 -20.15
C PHE A 65 -10.25 -8.39 -18.87
N THR A 66 -10.88 -7.32 -18.40
CA THR A 66 -11.57 -7.25 -17.10
C THR A 66 -12.82 -8.14 -16.96
N THR A 67 -13.29 -8.74 -18.03
CA THR A 67 -14.45 -9.66 -18.02
C THR A 67 -14.06 -11.15 -18.09
N GLY A 68 -12.76 -11.48 -18.03
CA GLY A 68 -12.25 -12.82 -18.29
C GLY A 68 -12.23 -13.20 -19.77
N LYS A 69 -12.62 -12.29 -20.66
CA LYS A 69 -12.54 -12.41 -22.12
C LYS A 69 -12.01 -11.10 -22.69
N ARG A 70 -11.28 -11.18 -23.79
CA ARG A 70 -10.80 -9.99 -24.49
C ARG A 70 -11.95 -9.25 -25.18
N VAL A 71 -12.12 -7.97 -24.84
CA VAL A 71 -13.11 -7.05 -25.42
C VAL A 71 -12.38 -5.92 -26.11
N GLU A 72 -12.63 -5.71 -27.42
CA GLU A 72 -11.95 -4.69 -28.23
C GLU A 72 -12.74 -3.37 -28.32
N ALA A 73 -14.07 -3.46 -28.22
CA ALA A 73 -14.94 -2.30 -28.40
C ALA A 73 -14.83 -1.35 -27.20
N LEU A 74 -14.34 -0.13 -27.44
CA LEU A 74 -14.17 0.88 -26.40
C LEU A 74 -15.49 1.21 -25.70
N GLY A 75 -15.44 1.38 -24.37
CA GLY A 75 -16.55 1.87 -23.57
C GLY A 75 -17.76 0.93 -23.49
N THR A 76 -17.58 -0.39 -23.65
CA THR A 76 -18.70 -1.36 -23.69
C THR A 76 -18.84 -2.22 -22.43
N VAL A 77 -17.86 -2.17 -21.53
CA VAL A 77 -17.87 -2.92 -20.25
C VAL A 77 -18.03 -1.91 -19.13
N GLU A 78 -19.15 -1.96 -18.42
CA GLU A 78 -19.43 -1.05 -17.31
C GLU A 78 -18.47 -1.26 -16.14
N GLY A 79 -17.92 -0.18 -15.59
CA GLY A 79 -17.15 -0.18 -14.34
C GLY A 79 -18.10 -0.28 -13.15
N LEU A 80 -17.79 -1.19 -12.23
CA LEU A 80 -18.62 -1.45 -11.04
C LEU A 80 -17.77 -1.34 -9.77
N SER A 81 -18.25 -0.60 -8.77
CA SER A 81 -17.71 -0.55 -7.41
C SER A 81 -18.67 -1.26 -6.45
N ALA A 82 -18.30 -2.42 -5.92
CA ALA A 82 -19.17 -3.22 -5.05
C ALA A 82 -20.61 -3.40 -5.60
N GLY A 83 -20.71 -3.60 -6.93
CA GLY A 83 -21.98 -3.76 -7.64
C GLY A 83 -22.69 -2.44 -8.00
N ARG A 84 -22.13 -1.28 -7.66
CA ARG A 84 -22.64 0.04 -8.04
C ARG A 84 -21.99 0.50 -9.35
N PRO A 85 -22.75 0.95 -10.35
CA PRO A 85 -22.17 1.56 -11.56
C PRO A 85 -21.34 2.78 -11.22
N THR A 86 -20.13 2.89 -11.79
CA THR A 86 -19.25 4.06 -11.56
C THR A 86 -19.43 5.16 -12.60
N GLY A 87 -20.26 4.92 -13.62
CA GLY A 87 -20.48 5.84 -14.73
C GLY A 87 -19.33 5.89 -15.74
N VAL A 88 -18.38 4.96 -15.62
CA VAL A 88 -17.23 4.85 -16.54
C VAL A 88 -17.21 3.44 -17.13
N SER A 89 -16.84 3.29 -18.39
CA SER A 89 -16.84 2.01 -19.08
C SER A 89 -15.51 1.72 -19.78
N LEU A 90 -15.09 0.48 -19.74
CA LEU A 90 -13.91 -0.11 -20.35
C LEU A 90 -14.22 -0.67 -21.76
N PRO A 91 -13.21 -1.00 -22.60
CA PRO A 91 -11.81 -0.56 -22.53
C PRO A 91 -11.61 0.92 -22.76
N PHE A 92 -10.46 1.46 -22.32
CA PHE A 92 -10.08 2.85 -22.51
C PHE A 92 -9.12 3.03 -23.69
N LYS A 93 -9.21 4.16 -24.38
CA LYS A 93 -8.14 4.62 -25.24
C LYS A 93 -7.03 5.25 -24.42
N GLY A 94 -5.80 4.73 -24.52
CA GLY A 94 -4.65 5.16 -23.71
C GLY A 94 -4.55 4.41 -22.39
N GLN A 95 -3.66 4.91 -21.52
CA GLN A 95 -3.40 4.37 -20.17
C GLN A 95 -3.98 5.34 -19.14
N PRO A 96 -4.89 4.89 -18.25
CA PRO A 96 -5.53 5.79 -17.30
C PRO A 96 -4.55 6.24 -16.21
N LEU A 97 -4.55 7.54 -15.89
CA LEU A 97 -3.84 8.11 -14.73
C LEU A 97 -4.60 7.71 -13.45
N GLN A 98 -4.32 6.56 -12.95
CA GLN A 98 -5.06 5.91 -11.86
C GLN A 98 -4.11 5.12 -10.95
N GLY A 99 -4.66 4.45 -9.92
CA GLY A 99 -3.90 3.54 -9.11
C GLY A 99 -2.70 4.24 -8.49
N HIS A 100 -2.90 5.46 -7.95
CA HIS A 100 -1.79 6.19 -7.38
C HIS A 100 -1.42 5.58 -6.02
N SER A 101 -0.47 4.63 -6.06
CA SER A 101 0.06 3.90 -4.93
C SER A 101 1.51 4.34 -4.63
N GLY A 102 1.63 5.22 -3.66
CA GLY A 102 2.88 5.86 -3.27
C GLY A 102 3.13 7.22 -3.92
N ILE A 103 3.65 8.13 -3.10
CA ILE A 103 4.01 9.51 -3.48
C ILE A 103 5.39 9.89 -2.98
N LYS A 104 6.11 10.68 -3.76
CA LYS A 104 7.38 11.28 -3.33
C LYS A 104 7.46 12.76 -3.62
N THR A 105 7.63 13.55 -2.58
CA THR A 105 7.91 14.99 -2.64
C THR A 105 9.35 15.21 -3.06
N MET A 106 9.56 16.04 -4.08
CA MET A 106 10.88 16.39 -4.59
C MET A 106 11.34 17.74 -4.06
N SER A 107 12.66 17.97 -4.03
CA SER A 107 13.26 19.22 -3.52
C SER A 107 12.87 20.48 -4.31
N ASP A 108 12.38 20.32 -5.54
CA ASP A 108 11.87 21.41 -6.37
C ASP A 108 10.37 21.67 -6.18
N GLY A 109 9.72 20.97 -5.24
CA GLY A 109 8.29 21.07 -4.94
C GLY A 109 7.39 20.29 -5.88
N SER A 110 7.92 19.52 -6.82
CA SER A 110 7.15 18.57 -7.61
C SER A 110 6.92 17.26 -6.86
N PHE A 111 5.99 16.44 -7.37
CA PHE A 111 5.63 15.15 -6.79
C PHE A 111 5.72 14.04 -7.85
N TRP A 112 6.33 12.93 -7.49
CA TRP A 112 6.18 11.69 -8.22
C TRP A 112 5.06 10.86 -7.60
N LEU A 113 4.25 10.23 -8.45
CA LEU A 113 3.23 9.26 -8.08
C LEU A 113 3.40 8.01 -8.96
N LEU A 114 3.34 6.84 -8.34
CA LEU A 114 3.40 5.54 -8.98
C LEU A 114 1.98 5.10 -9.37
N THR A 115 1.85 4.28 -10.41
CA THR A 115 0.60 3.56 -10.71
C THR A 115 0.73 2.10 -10.29
N ASP A 116 -0.38 1.52 -9.83
CA ASP A 116 -0.54 0.11 -9.46
C ASP A 116 -0.62 -0.82 -10.68
N ASN A 117 -1.15 -2.04 -10.50
CA ASN A 117 -1.38 -2.99 -11.59
C ASN A 117 -2.49 -2.59 -12.59
N GLY A 118 -3.27 -1.59 -12.30
CA GLY A 118 -4.29 -1.00 -13.17
C GLY A 118 -5.69 -1.57 -13.05
N PHE A 119 -5.90 -2.89 -13.01
CA PHE A 119 -7.25 -3.49 -13.02
C PHE A 119 -7.41 -4.62 -11.97
N GLY A 120 -6.69 -4.53 -10.85
CA GLY A 120 -6.88 -5.28 -9.62
C GLY A 120 -6.38 -6.75 -9.65
N SER A 121 -5.94 -7.26 -10.79
CA SER A 121 -5.35 -8.62 -10.85
C SER A 121 -4.52 -8.85 -12.11
N LYS A 122 -3.60 -9.83 -12.05
CA LYS A 122 -2.78 -10.25 -13.20
C LYS A 122 -3.60 -10.55 -14.46
N VAL A 123 -4.72 -11.26 -14.31
CA VAL A 123 -5.52 -11.68 -15.47
C VAL A 123 -6.26 -10.54 -16.13
N ASN A 124 -6.52 -9.46 -15.42
CA ASN A 124 -7.23 -8.28 -15.91
C ASN A 124 -6.30 -7.23 -16.54
N SER A 125 -5.00 -7.27 -16.23
CA SER A 125 -4.08 -6.16 -16.43
C SER A 125 -2.94 -6.39 -17.45
N PRO A 126 -3.07 -7.31 -18.45
CA PRO A 126 -1.99 -7.53 -19.44
C PRO A 126 -1.80 -6.36 -20.42
N ASP A 127 -2.70 -5.38 -20.40
CA ASP A 127 -2.68 -4.16 -21.22
C ASP A 127 -2.65 -2.86 -20.39
N ALA A 128 -2.55 -2.97 -19.07
CA ALA A 128 -2.25 -1.85 -18.18
C ALA A 128 -0.74 -1.69 -18.04
N MET A 129 -0.17 -0.62 -18.56
CA MET A 129 1.27 -0.36 -18.44
C MET A 129 1.62 0.10 -17.02
N LEU A 130 2.80 -0.27 -16.52
CA LEU A 130 3.36 0.20 -15.25
C LEU A 130 4.20 1.45 -15.49
N TYR A 131 3.93 2.51 -14.74
CA TYR A 131 4.65 3.78 -14.91
C TYR A 131 4.52 4.70 -13.70
N LEU A 132 5.38 5.71 -13.62
CA LEU A 132 5.32 6.80 -12.68
C LEU A 132 5.10 8.12 -13.43
N ASN A 133 4.38 9.03 -12.79
CA ASN A 133 4.20 10.39 -13.29
C ASN A 133 4.74 11.41 -12.32
N ARG A 134 5.41 12.44 -12.87
CA ARG A 134 5.82 13.62 -12.13
C ARG A 134 4.85 14.76 -12.37
N TYR A 135 4.47 15.45 -11.30
CA TYR A 135 3.51 16.54 -11.35
C TYR A 135 4.07 17.81 -10.69
N ALA A 136 3.80 18.95 -11.34
CA ALA A 136 3.78 20.24 -10.65
C ALA A 136 2.37 20.43 -10.08
N VAL A 137 2.28 20.66 -8.78
CA VAL A 137 1.01 20.81 -8.07
C VAL A 137 0.90 22.22 -7.50
N ASP A 138 -0.17 22.93 -7.86
CA ASP A 138 -0.54 24.22 -7.26
C ASP A 138 -1.74 23.98 -6.33
N PHE A 139 -1.47 23.77 -5.06
CA PHE A 139 -2.49 23.54 -4.04
C PHE A 139 -3.40 24.77 -3.82
N LYS A 140 -2.90 25.98 -4.09
CA LYS A 140 -3.67 27.23 -3.96
C LYS A 140 -4.68 27.35 -5.11
N ALA A 141 -4.22 27.14 -6.34
CA ALA A 141 -5.10 27.14 -7.50
C ALA A 141 -5.96 25.88 -7.60
N GLY A 142 -5.58 24.78 -6.93
CA GLY A 142 -6.24 23.47 -6.99
C GLY A 142 -6.01 22.76 -8.30
N SER A 143 -4.84 22.90 -8.89
CA SER A 143 -4.48 22.32 -10.18
C SER A 143 -3.19 21.52 -10.09
N MET A 144 -3.09 20.48 -10.94
CA MET A 144 -1.85 19.72 -11.12
C MET A 144 -1.58 19.53 -12.61
N LYS A 145 -0.29 19.66 -12.98
CA LYS A 145 0.19 19.52 -14.34
C LYS A 145 1.21 18.40 -14.40
N LYS A 146 0.95 17.40 -15.26
CA LYS A 146 1.91 16.35 -15.53
C LYS A 146 3.15 16.94 -16.24
N LEU A 147 4.34 16.66 -15.72
CA LEU A 147 5.63 17.11 -16.23
C LEU A 147 6.33 16.01 -17.02
N GLU A 148 6.30 14.77 -16.51
CA GLU A 148 7.06 13.65 -17.01
C GLU A 148 6.32 12.33 -16.73
N THR A 149 6.58 11.31 -17.55
CA THR A 149 6.13 9.93 -17.36
C THR A 149 7.31 8.99 -17.56
N ILE A 150 7.54 8.07 -16.63
CA ILE A 150 8.55 7.01 -16.72
C ILE A 150 7.81 5.68 -16.83
N PHE A 151 7.89 5.03 -18.01
CA PHE A 151 7.33 3.68 -18.20
C PHE A 151 8.36 2.62 -17.82
N LEU A 152 7.93 1.60 -17.08
CA LEU A 152 8.80 0.50 -16.69
C LEU A 152 9.00 -0.47 -17.85
N HIS A 153 10.25 -0.91 -18.07
CA HIS A 153 10.61 -1.79 -19.19
C HIS A 153 11.87 -2.61 -18.87
N ASP A 154 11.99 -3.77 -19.51
CA ASP A 154 13.06 -4.76 -19.25
C ASP A 154 13.77 -5.24 -20.50
N PRO A 155 14.41 -4.36 -21.31
CA PRO A 155 15.08 -4.76 -22.55
C PRO A 155 16.25 -5.71 -22.33
N ASP A 156 16.88 -5.67 -21.15
CA ASP A 156 18.05 -6.47 -20.78
C ASP A 156 17.67 -7.81 -20.12
N LYS A 157 16.38 -8.18 -20.06
CA LYS A 157 15.85 -9.44 -19.51
C LYS A 157 16.32 -9.70 -18.08
N LYS A 158 16.18 -8.70 -17.21
CA LYS A 158 16.51 -8.78 -15.78
C LYS A 158 15.38 -9.37 -14.94
N VAL A 159 14.14 -9.29 -15.41
CA VAL A 159 12.98 -9.95 -14.77
C VAL A 159 13.19 -11.46 -14.87
N PRO A 160 13.21 -12.20 -13.72
CA PRO A 160 13.60 -13.60 -13.67
C PRO A 160 12.52 -14.58 -14.10
N PHE A 161 11.44 -14.09 -14.70
CA PHE A 161 10.30 -14.90 -15.18
C PHE A 161 9.77 -14.34 -16.50
N ARG A 162 8.83 -15.10 -17.10
CA ARG A 162 8.20 -14.69 -18.35
C ARG A 162 7.23 -13.53 -18.11
N ILE A 163 7.40 -12.46 -18.89
CA ILE A 163 6.51 -11.27 -18.87
C ILE A 163 5.53 -11.31 -20.06
N VAL A 164 4.48 -10.47 -20.01
CA VAL A 164 3.45 -10.39 -21.06
C VAL A 164 4.05 -10.06 -22.42
N HIS A 165 4.88 -9.02 -22.49
CA HIS A 165 5.49 -8.56 -23.74
C HIS A 165 6.89 -9.13 -23.98
N GLU A 166 7.10 -10.40 -23.66
CA GLU A 166 8.37 -11.15 -23.77
C GLU A 166 9.05 -11.04 -25.14
N GLY A 167 8.28 -11.05 -26.21
CA GLY A 167 8.78 -11.06 -27.58
C GLY A 167 9.04 -9.67 -28.17
N THR A 168 8.92 -8.58 -27.41
CA THR A 168 9.12 -7.23 -27.91
C THR A 168 10.50 -6.67 -27.55
N PRO A 169 11.12 -5.77 -28.36
CA PRO A 169 12.45 -5.25 -28.09
C PRO A 169 12.57 -4.53 -26.74
N ASN A 170 11.61 -3.67 -26.41
CA ASN A 170 11.64 -2.86 -25.19
C ASN A 170 11.03 -3.55 -23.98
N ARG A 171 10.24 -4.63 -24.18
CA ARG A 171 9.71 -5.44 -23.07
C ARG A 171 9.05 -4.56 -21.99
N TYR A 172 8.11 -3.69 -22.40
CA TYR A 172 7.34 -2.88 -21.45
C TYR A 172 6.59 -3.76 -20.47
N LEU A 173 6.63 -3.36 -19.20
CA LEU A 173 5.99 -4.09 -18.10
C LEU A 173 4.54 -3.65 -17.95
N THR A 174 3.71 -4.60 -17.53
CA THR A 174 2.27 -4.42 -17.33
C THR A 174 1.85 -4.91 -15.94
N GLY A 175 0.64 -4.57 -15.53
CA GLY A 175 0.04 -5.02 -14.28
C GLY A 175 -0.20 -6.53 -14.20
N SER A 176 0.07 -7.29 -15.27
CA SER A 176 0.16 -8.75 -15.22
C SER A 176 1.55 -9.26 -14.85
N ASP A 177 2.57 -8.41 -14.92
CA ASP A 177 3.94 -8.76 -14.57
C ASP A 177 4.23 -8.46 -13.10
N PHE A 178 3.82 -7.29 -12.64
CA PHE A 178 3.97 -6.81 -11.26
C PHE A 178 2.75 -6.02 -10.80
N ASP A 179 2.62 -5.89 -9.49
CA ASP A 179 1.70 -5.03 -8.78
C ASP A 179 2.52 -3.99 -8.00
N THR A 180 2.73 -2.84 -8.63
CA THR A 180 3.66 -1.82 -8.11
C THR A 180 2.93 -0.89 -7.15
N GLU A 181 3.26 -0.96 -5.83
CA GLU A 181 2.49 -0.28 -4.79
C GLU A 181 3.30 0.76 -4.01
N SER A 182 4.63 0.73 -4.10
CA SER A 182 5.48 1.68 -3.39
C SER A 182 6.77 1.96 -4.13
N PHE A 183 7.38 3.13 -3.89
CA PHE A 183 8.66 3.45 -4.53
C PHE A 183 9.50 4.45 -3.76
N GLN A 184 10.82 4.44 -4.02
CA GLN A 184 11.76 5.44 -3.53
C GLN A 184 12.88 5.70 -4.52
N PHE A 185 13.41 6.91 -4.53
CA PHE A 185 14.66 7.25 -5.19
C PHE A 185 15.80 7.13 -4.17
N ALA A 186 16.71 6.18 -4.36
CA ALA A 186 17.82 5.93 -3.45
C ALA A 186 19.05 5.43 -4.20
N GLY A 187 20.26 5.85 -3.81
CA GLY A 187 21.50 5.40 -4.40
C GLY A 187 21.64 5.64 -5.91
N GLY A 188 20.98 6.67 -6.45
CA GLY A 188 20.97 7.00 -7.88
C GLY A 188 20.07 6.10 -8.74
N ALA A 189 19.20 5.31 -8.13
CA ALA A 189 18.26 4.41 -8.78
C ALA A 189 16.82 4.69 -8.28
N LEU A 190 15.85 4.19 -9.03
CA LEU A 190 14.45 4.07 -8.61
C LEU A 190 14.24 2.64 -8.10
N TRP A 191 13.66 2.52 -6.90
CA TRP A 191 13.32 1.27 -6.25
C TRP A 191 11.81 1.17 -6.10
N ILE A 192 11.24 0.01 -6.42
CA ILE A 192 9.79 -0.20 -6.45
C ILE A 192 9.45 -1.47 -5.68
N GLY A 193 8.49 -1.38 -4.79
CA GLY A 193 7.89 -2.52 -4.09
C GLY A 193 6.76 -3.12 -4.91
N ASP A 194 6.70 -4.45 -4.96
CA ASP A 194 5.71 -5.23 -5.69
C ASP A 194 4.92 -6.12 -4.74
N GLU A 195 3.63 -6.27 -4.99
CA GLU A 195 2.75 -7.11 -4.18
C GLU A 195 2.64 -8.55 -4.65
N PHE A 196 2.84 -8.81 -5.95
CA PHE A 196 2.65 -10.16 -6.49
C PHE A 196 3.73 -11.14 -6.09
N GLY A 197 4.99 -10.69 -5.96
CA GLY A 197 6.08 -11.57 -5.56
C GLY A 197 6.05 -12.02 -4.09
N PRO A 198 6.13 -11.15 -3.09
CA PRO A 198 6.56 -9.76 -3.22
C PRO A 198 8.01 -9.64 -3.68
N PHE A 199 8.28 -8.69 -4.55
CA PHE A 199 9.62 -8.38 -5.04
C PHE A 199 10.03 -6.94 -4.70
N LEU A 200 11.34 -6.71 -4.59
CA LEU A 200 11.91 -5.37 -4.66
C LEU A 200 12.57 -5.20 -6.03
N ILE A 201 12.11 -4.22 -6.82
CA ILE A 201 12.55 -3.98 -8.18
C ILE A 201 13.47 -2.76 -8.18
N LYS A 202 14.65 -2.89 -8.78
CA LYS A 202 15.56 -1.79 -9.04
C LYS A 202 15.49 -1.39 -10.51
N THR A 203 15.32 -0.10 -10.79
CA THR A 203 15.41 0.45 -12.15
C THR A 203 16.40 1.60 -12.22
N ASP A 204 16.83 1.97 -13.41
CA ASP A 204 17.42 3.28 -13.61
C ASP A 204 16.35 4.39 -13.52
N LEU A 205 16.78 5.65 -13.57
CA LEU A 205 15.87 6.81 -13.47
C LEU A 205 15.01 7.03 -14.75
N LYS A 206 15.08 6.09 -15.71
CA LYS A 206 14.24 6.08 -16.92
C LYS A 206 13.32 4.86 -16.98
N GLY A 207 13.26 4.07 -15.90
CA GLY A 207 12.36 2.93 -15.77
C GLY A 207 12.89 1.62 -16.33
N LYS A 208 14.16 1.57 -16.78
CA LYS A 208 14.78 0.32 -17.23
C LYS A 208 15.13 -0.55 -16.02
N VAL A 209 14.60 -1.78 -15.98
CA VAL A 209 14.90 -2.74 -14.91
C VAL A 209 16.39 -3.09 -14.91
N LEU A 210 17.02 -2.97 -13.74
CA LEU A 210 18.40 -3.33 -13.46
C LEU A 210 18.50 -4.64 -12.69
N ALA A 211 17.59 -4.88 -11.75
CA ALA A 211 17.52 -6.09 -10.94
C ALA A 211 16.12 -6.29 -10.33
N VAL A 212 15.81 -7.53 -9.96
CA VAL A 212 14.62 -7.92 -9.20
C VAL A 212 15.09 -8.82 -8.06
N TYR A 213 14.71 -8.49 -6.83
CA TYR A 213 15.13 -9.20 -5.62
C TYR A 213 13.95 -9.91 -4.98
N ASP A 214 14.13 -11.20 -4.68
CA ASP A 214 13.20 -11.94 -3.81
C ASP A 214 13.16 -11.30 -2.41
N THR A 215 12.01 -11.33 -1.78
CA THR A 215 11.85 -10.87 -0.40
C THR A 215 12.33 -11.94 0.58
N LEU A 216 13.23 -11.54 1.48
CA LEU A 216 13.74 -12.41 2.54
C LEU A 216 13.22 -11.98 3.91
N VAL A 217 12.60 -12.91 4.62
CA VAL A 217 12.25 -12.75 6.04
C VAL A 217 12.91 -13.87 6.83
N ASP A 218 13.64 -13.50 7.88
CA ASP A 218 14.38 -14.44 8.73
C ASP A 218 15.28 -15.41 7.90
N GLY A 219 15.88 -14.89 6.81
CA GLY A 219 16.77 -15.62 5.89
C GLY A 219 16.06 -16.57 4.91
N LYS A 220 14.71 -16.55 4.86
CA LYS A 220 13.91 -17.39 3.95
C LYS A 220 13.20 -16.52 2.93
N VAL A 221 13.10 -17.01 1.69
CA VAL A 221 12.27 -16.37 0.66
C VAL A 221 10.80 -16.54 1.05
N VAL A 222 10.07 -15.43 1.06
CA VAL A 222 8.61 -15.43 1.22
C VAL A 222 7.94 -15.17 -0.13
N ARG A 223 6.80 -15.83 -0.36
CA ARG A 223 6.07 -15.77 -1.64
C ARG A 223 4.58 -15.58 -1.42
N SER A 224 3.94 -14.92 -2.38
CA SER A 224 2.49 -14.86 -2.51
C SER A 224 1.97 -15.94 -3.48
N PRO A 225 0.65 -16.19 -3.55
CA PRO A 225 0.05 -17.07 -4.57
C PRO A 225 0.28 -16.64 -6.02
N ASP A 226 0.63 -15.36 -6.26
CA ASP A 226 0.90 -14.82 -7.60
C ASP A 226 2.38 -14.85 -7.98
N ASN A 227 3.27 -15.27 -7.05
CA ASN A 227 4.70 -15.39 -7.33
C ASN A 227 4.95 -16.46 -8.39
N PRO A 228 5.63 -16.15 -9.51
CA PRO A 228 5.86 -17.10 -10.59
C PRO A 228 6.71 -18.33 -10.20
N ALA A 229 7.48 -18.23 -9.10
CA ALA A 229 8.29 -19.33 -8.58
C ALA A 229 7.54 -20.20 -7.55
N LEU A 230 6.27 -19.89 -7.24
CA LEU A 230 5.46 -20.72 -6.38
C LEU A 230 5.10 -22.02 -7.09
N THR A 231 5.36 -23.16 -6.45
CA THR A 231 5.01 -24.47 -6.99
C THR A 231 3.78 -25.05 -6.30
N THR A 232 2.91 -25.66 -7.08
CA THR A 232 1.77 -26.38 -6.55
C THR A 232 2.14 -27.85 -6.30
N PRO A 233 1.52 -28.53 -5.30
CA PRO A 233 1.71 -29.95 -5.08
C PRO A 233 1.32 -30.78 -6.30
N ALA A 234 1.99 -31.94 -6.48
CA ALA A 234 1.70 -32.86 -7.58
C ALA A 234 0.32 -33.53 -7.47
N ALA A 235 -0.29 -33.54 -6.29
CA ALA A 235 -1.59 -34.15 -6.04
C ALA A 235 -2.61 -33.13 -5.53
N PRO A 236 -3.91 -33.29 -5.88
CA PRO A 236 -4.99 -32.46 -5.32
C PRO A 236 -5.02 -32.50 -3.78
N GLY A 237 -5.32 -31.38 -3.16
CA GLY A 237 -5.42 -31.25 -1.70
C GLY A 237 -4.09 -31.16 -0.96
N GLY A 238 -2.95 -31.20 -1.67
CA GLY A 238 -1.64 -30.90 -1.08
C GLY A 238 -1.54 -29.42 -0.65
N LEU A 239 -0.71 -29.17 0.36
CA LEU A 239 -0.47 -27.79 0.86
C LEU A 239 0.27 -26.97 -0.20
N VAL A 240 -0.24 -25.77 -0.49
CA VAL A 240 0.48 -24.73 -1.23
C VAL A 240 1.15 -23.83 -0.21
N ASP A 241 2.48 -23.85 -0.20
CA ASP A 241 3.28 -23.14 0.82
C ASP A 241 3.58 -21.71 0.37
N PHE A 242 2.74 -20.77 0.79
CA PHE A 242 2.95 -19.33 0.63
C PHE A 242 2.87 -18.63 1.99
N GLN A 243 3.60 -17.52 2.14
CA GLN A 243 3.72 -16.79 3.39
C GLN A 243 3.09 -15.40 3.33
N VAL A 244 2.90 -14.86 2.12
CA VAL A 244 2.24 -13.57 1.89
C VAL A 244 0.93 -13.85 1.18
N ARG A 245 -0.18 -13.31 1.67
CA ARG A 245 -1.48 -13.46 0.99
C ARG A 245 -1.47 -12.71 -0.34
N ARG A 246 -2.38 -13.08 -1.25
CA ARG A 246 -2.55 -12.40 -2.54
C ARG A 246 -2.78 -10.90 -2.33
N SER A 247 -2.12 -10.07 -3.12
CA SER A 247 -2.19 -8.59 -3.05
C SER A 247 -1.99 -8.10 -1.61
N LYS A 248 -0.89 -8.54 -0.96
CA LYS A 248 -0.48 -8.19 0.40
C LYS A 248 1.04 -8.11 0.53
N GLY A 249 1.71 -7.79 -0.57
CA GLY A 249 3.14 -7.59 -0.63
C GLY A 249 3.57 -6.20 -0.14
N PHE A 250 4.42 -5.49 -0.91
CA PHE A 250 5.00 -4.22 -0.49
C PHE A 250 4.11 -3.02 -0.85
N GLU A 251 3.17 -2.69 0.01
CA GLU A 251 2.27 -1.54 -0.08
C GLU A 251 2.95 -0.21 0.24
N GLY A 252 3.89 -0.19 1.18
CA GLY A 252 4.61 1.02 1.58
C GLY A 252 6.12 0.84 1.54
N MET A 253 6.84 1.89 1.19
CA MET A 253 8.31 1.87 1.24
C MET A 253 8.89 3.23 1.55
N ALA A 254 9.64 3.32 2.64
CA ALA A 254 10.39 4.51 3.01
C ALA A 254 11.88 4.36 2.68
N ALA A 255 12.58 5.48 2.49
CA ALA A 255 14.04 5.51 2.40
C ALA A 255 14.64 6.28 3.56
N SER A 256 15.83 5.85 4.03
CA SER A 256 16.62 6.66 4.93
C SER A 256 17.00 8.00 4.28
N LYS A 257 17.23 9.03 5.08
CA LYS A 257 17.50 10.40 4.59
C LYS A 257 18.73 10.49 3.68
N ASP A 258 19.72 9.64 3.92
CA ASP A 258 20.94 9.52 3.13
C ASP A 258 20.82 8.58 1.91
N GLY A 259 19.65 7.95 1.73
CA GLY A 259 19.37 6.99 0.67
C GLY A 259 20.16 5.68 0.79
N SER A 260 20.76 5.38 1.94
CA SER A 260 21.54 4.16 2.14
C SER A 260 20.70 2.93 2.47
N LYS A 261 19.47 3.12 2.96
CA LYS A 261 18.54 2.07 3.36
C LYS A 261 17.15 2.30 2.77
N LEU A 262 16.49 1.19 2.49
CA LEU A 262 15.05 1.15 2.22
C LEU A 262 14.38 0.38 3.36
N TYR A 263 13.17 0.79 3.68
CA TYR A 263 12.29 0.17 4.67
C TYR A 263 11.00 -0.21 3.97
N ALA A 264 10.93 -1.47 3.52
CA ALA A 264 9.78 -1.98 2.77
C ALA A 264 8.75 -2.59 3.73
N LEU A 265 7.51 -2.12 3.66
CA LEU A 265 6.40 -2.50 4.54
C LEU A 265 5.43 -3.42 3.79
N LEU A 266 5.26 -4.65 4.29
CA LEU A 266 4.26 -5.58 3.77
C LEU A 266 2.85 -5.12 4.18
N GLU A 267 1.87 -5.23 3.27
CA GLU A 267 0.46 -4.93 3.55
C GLU A 267 -0.21 -6.04 4.39
N GLY A 268 0.26 -7.27 4.24
CA GLY A 268 -0.26 -8.41 4.98
C GLY A 268 0.69 -8.93 6.06
N ALA A 269 0.13 -9.36 7.19
CA ALA A 269 0.85 -10.18 8.15
C ALA A 269 1.28 -11.50 7.49
N LEU A 270 2.47 -11.98 7.82
CA LEU A 270 2.93 -13.26 7.29
C LEU A 270 1.98 -14.38 7.72
N TYR A 271 1.71 -15.26 6.78
CA TYR A 271 0.77 -16.38 6.93
C TYR A 271 1.50 -17.70 6.95
N ASP A 272 1.17 -18.53 7.92
CA ASP A 272 1.62 -19.91 7.96
C ASP A 272 0.52 -20.81 7.38
N ALA A 273 0.78 -21.38 6.20
CA ALA A 273 -0.17 -22.23 5.50
C ALA A 273 -0.49 -23.54 6.27
N ALA A 274 0.43 -24.05 7.10
CA ALA A 274 0.22 -25.27 7.87
C ALA A 274 -0.74 -25.04 9.05
N THR A 275 -0.56 -23.97 9.78
CA THR A 275 -1.42 -23.60 10.93
C THR A 275 -2.63 -22.76 10.52
N LYS A 276 -2.64 -22.21 9.30
CA LYS A 276 -3.66 -21.28 8.77
C LYS A 276 -3.80 -20.01 9.60
N ALA A 277 -2.73 -19.55 10.19
CA ALA A 277 -2.68 -18.38 11.07
C ALA A 277 -1.77 -17.28 10.54
N ASN A 278 -2.12 -16.03 10.81
CA ASN A 278 -1.26 -14.88 10.60
C ASN A 278 -0.30 -14.67 11.78
N GLU A 279 0.84 -14.05 11.53
CA GLU A 279 1.67 -13.49 12.59
C GLU A 279 0.87 -12.45 13.37
N ASN A 280 0.89 -12.52 14.70
CA ASN A 280 0.18 -11.57 15.56
C ASN A 280 0.93 -11.31 16.87
N LEU A 281 0.56 -10.20 17.51
CA LEU A 281 1.02 -9.82 18.85
C LEU A 281 -0.21 -9.58 19.73
N GLY A 282 -0.48 -10.51 20.64
CA GLY A 282 -1.64 -10.42 21.53
C GLY A 282 -2.99 -10.47 20.79
N GLY A 283 -3.08 -11.19 19.68
CA GLY A 283 -4.29 -11.32 18.85
C GLY A 283 -4.46 -10.23 17.79
N LYS A 284 -3.61 -9.21 17.78
CA LYS A 284 -3.55 -8.20 16.69
C LYS A 284 -2.49 -8.60 15.66
N ASP A 285 -2.86 -8.63 14.41
CA ASP A 285 -1.94 -8.85 13.31
C ASP A 285 -0.90 -7.74 13.29
N TYR A 286 0.34 -8.08 12.91
CA TYR A 286 1.36 -7.09 12.65
C TYR A 286 1.99 -7.27 11.27
N LEU A 287 2.42 -6.17 10.70
CA LEU A 287 3.03 -6.11 9.38
C LEU A 287 4.54 -5.93 9.54
N ARG A 288 5.33 -6.61 8.70
CA ARG A 288 6.78 -6.49 8.72
C ARG A 288 7.26 -5.29 7.94
N VAL A 289 8.08 -4.43 8.57
CA VAL A 289 8.90 -3.43 7.90
C VAL A 289 10.30 -4.03 7.77
N LEU A 290 10.74 -4.30 6.56
CA LEU A 290 12.00 -5.00 6.27
C LEU A 290 13.07 -4.00 5.81
N GLU A 291 14.28 -4.09 6.37
CA GLU A 291 15.39 -3.22 5.96
C GLU A 291 16.20 -3.85 4.83
N PHE A 292 16.40 -3.05 3.76
CA PHE A 292 17.27 -3.38 2.63
C PHE A 292 18.42 -2.39 2.53
N ASP A 293 19.65 -2.87 2.37
CA ASP A 293 20.86 -2.06 2.19
C ASP A 293 21.06 -1.76 0.70
N VAL A 294 20.96 -0.48 0.34
CA VAL A 294 21.04 -0.01 -1.05
C VAL A 294 22.43 -0.21 -1.67
N LYS A 295 23.49 -0.14 -0.85
CA LYS A 295 24.87 -0.28 -1.33
C LYS A 295 25.26 -1.74 -1.59
N THR A 296 24.88 -2.64 -0.69
CA THR A 296 25.16 -4.08 -0.82
C THR A 296 24.07 -4.81 -1.60
N GLU A 297 22.97 -4.12 -1.90
CA GLU A 297 21.80 -4.64 -2.60
C GLU A 297 21.27 -5.94 -1.97
N SER A 298 21.08 -5.92 -0.66
CA SER A 298 20.68 -7.10 0.10
C SER A 298 19.82 -6.76 1.32
N TRP A 299 18.92 -7.68 1.66
CA TRP A 299 18.16 -7.63 2.90
C TRP A 299 19.11 -7.80 4.09
N THR A 300 19.01 -6.89 5.08
CA THR A 300 19.90 -6.91 6.25
C THR A 300 19.48 -7.92 7.29
N GLY A 301 18.26 -8.46 7.20
CA GLY A 301 17.64 -9.30 8.22
C GLY A 301 17.01 -8.50 9.37
N ARG A 302 17.20 -7.19 9.40
CA ARG A 302 16.57 -6.30 10.39
C ARG A 302 15.13 -6.03 9.97
N HIS A 303 14.24 -5.97 10.95
CA HIS A 303 12.84 -5.65 10.71
C HIS A 303 12.20 -5.03 11.95
N TRP A 304 11.04 -4.41 11.75
CA TRP A 304 10.16 -3.90 12.81
C TRP A 304 8.73 -4.38 12.54
N LYS A 305 7.87 -4.28 13.56
CA LYS A 305 6.49 -4.74 13.50
C LYS A 305 5.54 -3.55 13.59
N TYR A 306 4.78 -3.30 12.56
CA TYR A 306 3.65 -2.37 12.63
C TYR A 306 2.42 -3.13 13.10
N VAL A 307 1.96 -2.90 14.34
CA VAL A 307 0.80 -3.59 14.91
C VAL A 307 -0.47 -2.87 14.46
N MET A 308 -1.38 -3.61 13.83
CA MET A 308 -2.65 -3.07 13.31
C MET A 308 -3.61 -2.68 14.44
N GLU A 309 -4.44 -1.66 14.24
CA GLU A 309 -5.52 -1.32 15.20
C GLU A 309 -6.63 -2.36 15.16
N ALA A 310 -6.95 -2.88 13.98
CA ALA A 310 -7.83 -4.02 13.80
C ALA A 310 -7.34 -4.93 12.67
N ASN A 311 -7.56 -6.24 12.78
CA ASN A 311 -7.10 -7.23 11.78
C ASN A 311 -7.84 -7.12 10.44
N SER A 312 -8.94 -6.36 10.40
CA SER A 312 -9.69 -6.05 9.17
C SER A 312 -9.22 -4.79 8.47
N HIS A 313 -8.30 -4.02 9.07
CA HIS A 313 -7.74 -2.83 8.45
C HIS A 313 -6.69 -3.20 7.40
N ALA A 314 -6.39 -2.24 6.55
CA ALA A 314 -5.29 -2.24 5.61
C ALA A 314 -4.43 -1.00 5.83
N ILE A 315 -3.23 -1.01 5.28
CA ILE A 315 -2.36 0.16 5.24
C ILE A 315 -2.38 0.79 3.85
N GLY A 316 -1.77 1.93 3.72
CA GLY A 316 -1.36 2.54 2.48
C GLY A 316 0.14 2.83 2.53
N ASP A 317 0.58 4.01 2.07
CA ASP A 317 1.98 4.39 1.92
C ASP A 317 2.76 4.50 3.26
N PHE A 318 4.08 4.47 3.12
CA PHE A 318 5.03 4.67 4.21
C PHE A 318 6.18 5.58 3.77
N ASN A 319 6.38 6.71 4.46
CA ASN A 319 7.48 7.63 4.21
C ASN A 319 8.14 8.12 5.51
N MET A 320 9.47 8.41 5.48
CA MET A 320 10.22 8.91 6.64
C MET A 320 9.98 10.41 6.87
N ILE A 321 9.81 10.78 8.13
CA ILE A 321 9.86 12.18 8.60
C ILE A 321 11.32 12.57 8.88
N ASP A 322 12.04 11.72 9.61
CA ASP A 322 13.43 11.91 10.03
C ASP A 322 14.18 10.58 10.11
N GLY A 323 15.28 10.48 10.85
CA GLY A 323 16.10 9.28 10.94
C GLY A 323 15.45 8.11 11.69
N THR A 324 14.39 8.36 12.48
CA THR A 324 13.77 7.37 13.36
C THR A 324 12.25 7.37 13.35
N THR A 325 11.63 8.34 12.69
CA THR A 325 10.17 8.45 12.63
C THR A 325 9.65 8.49 11.21
N GLY A 326 8.48 7.93 10.99
CA GLY A 326 7.81 7.89 9.69
C GLY A 326 6.30 8.05 9.79
N LEU A 327 5.65 8.17 8.63
CA LEU A 327 4.21 8.24 8.44
C LEU A 327 3.72 6.94 7.83
N ILE A 328 2.66 6.36 8.39
CA ILE A 328 1.97 5.19 7.82
C ILE A 328 0.47 5.48 7.81
N ILE A 329 -0.17 5.25 6.68
CA ILE A 329 -1.63 5.26 6.56
C ILE A 329 -2.17 3.93 7.07
N GLU A 330 -3.19 3.96 7.95
CA GLU A 330 -3.99 2.79 8.31
C GLU A 330 -5.47 3.12 8.13
N ARG A 331 -6.21 2.26 7.45
CA ARG A 331 -7.59 2.49 7.05
C ARG A 331 -8.48 1.26 7.24
N ASP A 332 -9.77 1.48 7.50
CA ASP A 332 -10.80 0.46 7.29
C ASP A 332 -11.13 0.30 5.80
N ASN A 333 -11.95 -0.69 5.47
CA ASN A 333 -12.43 -0.95 4.12
C ASN A 333 -13.78 -0.27 3.82
N GLY A 334 -14.24 0.63 4.69
CA GLY A 334 -15.44 1.43 4.47
C GLY A 334 -15.21 2.53 3.44
N GLU A 335 -16.31 3.03 2.85
CA GLU A 335 -16.32 4.09 1.86
C GLU A 335 -17.50 5.05 2.07
N GLY A 336 -17.39 6.27 1.59
CA GLY A 336 -18.44 7.28 1.77
C GLY A 336 -18.64 7.75 3.21
N THR A 337 -19.69 8.49 3.41
CA THR A 337 -20.01 9.15 4.69
C THR A 337 -21.42 8.75 5.18
N ALA A 338 -21.71 8.97 6.46
CA ALA A 338 -22.91 8.50 7.12
C ALA A 338 -24.22 9.06 6.51
N ASP A 339 -24.17 10.26 5.93
CA ASP A 339 -25.32 10.88 5.23
C ASP A 339 -25.68 10.17 3.92
N LYS A 340 -24.75 9.35 3.37
CA LYS A 340 -24.93 8.54 2.16
C LYS A 340 -25.04 7.05 2.46
N ALA A 341 -25.20 6.68 3.74
CA ALA A 341 -25.36 5.29 4.13
C ALA A 341 -26.68 4.70 3.62
N CYS A 342 -26.66 3.44 3.18
CA CYS A 342 -27.88 2.70 2.87
C CYS A 342 -28.73 2.51 4.12
N PRO A 343 -30.07 2.59 4.02
CA PRO A 343 -30.92 2.11 5.09
C PRO A 343 -30.64 0.64 5.40
N ALA A 344 -30.74 0.27 6.67
CA ALA A 344 -30.57 -1.11 7.10
C ALA A 344 -31.44 -2.08 6.26
N ASP A 345 -30.86 -3.21 5.92
CA ASP A 345 -31.53 -4.32 5.18
C ASP A 345 -32.03 -4.00 3.76
N GLN A 346 -31.63 -2.87 3.18
CA GLN A 346 -31.96 -2.53 1.79
C GLN A 346 -30.75 -2.79 0.87
N LYS A 347 -30.95 -3.65 -0.15
CA LYS A 347 -29.98 -3.87 -1.24
C LYS A 347 -30.14 -2.77 -2.28
N ARG A 348 -29.48 -1.65 -2.10
CA ARG A 348 -29.47 -0.51 -3.02
C ARG A 348 -28.08 -0.32 -3.63
N VAL A 349 -28.03 0.33 -4.80
CA VAL A 349 -26.80 0.64 -5.53
C VAL A 349 -26.48 2.14 -5.58
N ASP A 350 -27.29 2.96 -4.91
CA ASP A 350 -27.19 4.43 -4.87
C ASP A 350 -26.79 4.97 -3.49
N CYS A 351 -26.24 4.12 -2.63
CA CYS A 351 -25.78 4.44 -1.28
C CYS A 351 -24.67 3.47 -0.85
N PHE A 352 -24.02 3.72 0.29
CA PHE A 352 -22.94 2.90 0.83
C PHE A 352 -23.44 1.93 1.88
N HIS A 353 -23.08 0.66 1.76
CA HIS A 353 -23.42 -0.39 2.74
C HIS A 353 -22.46 -0.42 3.91
N ASP A 354 -21.18 -0.13 3.68
CA ASP A 354 -20.15 -0.02 4.70
C ASP A 354 -19.50 1.36 4.60
N ILE A 355 -19.83 2.23 5.55
CA ILE A 355 -19.34 3.61 5.58
C ILE A 355 -17.95 3.69 6.22
N ALA A 356 -17.12 4.60 5.71
CA ALA A 356 -15.80 4.89 6.25
C ALA A 356 -15.90 5.40 7.70
N LYS A 357 -15.11 4.82 8.61
CA LYS A 357 -15.06 5.17 10.04
C LYS A 357 -13.65 5.37 10.55
N PHE A 358 -12.66 4.78 9.88
CA PHE A 358 -11.29 4.78 10.32
C PHE A 358 -10.35 5.02 9.14
N LYS A 359 -9.89 6.26 8.98
CA LYS A 359 -8.93 6.68 7.96
C LYS A 359 -7.88 7.55 8.65
N ARG A 360 -6.68 7.00 8.93
CA ARG A 360 -5.69 7.69 9.77
C ARG A 360 -4.31 7.70 9.15
N VAL A 361 -3.56 8.76 9.41
CA VAL A 361 -2.10 8.78 9.22
C VAL A 361 -1.47 8.71 10.60
N TYR A 362 -0.69 7.66 10.84
CA TYR A 362 0.07 7.47 12.07
C TYR A 362 1.48 8.03 11.93
N LYS A 363 1.96 8.71 12.97
CA LYS A 363 3.39 8.91 13.20
C LYS A 363 3.92 7.75 14.02
N VAL A 364 4.90 7.05 13.45
CA VAL A 364 5.52 5.87 14.06
C VAL A 364 6.99 6.13 14.33
N GLU A 365 7.53 5.49 15.37
CA GLU A 365 8.96 5.50 15.70
C GLU A 365 9.52 4.08 15.64
N PHE A 366 10.68 3.95 14.99
CA PHE A 366 11.47 2.74 14.96
C PHE A 366 12.95 3.09 14.82
N SER A 367 13.81 2.29 15.44
CA SER A 367 15.24 2.57 15.51
C SER A 367 16.01 1.29 15.83
N ASP A 368 17.33 1.40 15.99
CA ASP A 368 18.18 0.31 16.45
C ASP A 368 17.74 -0.26 17.82
N ALA A 369 17.12 0.55 18.65
CA ALA A 369 16.71 0.16 20.00
C ALA A 369 15.52 -0.83 20.01
N ASN A 370 14.70 -0.87 18.95
CA ASN A 370 13.51 -1.72 18.90
C ASN A 370 13.44 -2.66 17.68
N VAL A 371 14.60 -3.00 17.10
CA VAL A 371 14.69 -4.02 16.04
C VAL A 371 14.05 -5.33 16.50
N GLY A 372 13.24 -5.94 15.63
CA GLY A 372 12.48 -7.16 15.90
C GLY A 372 11.23 -6.95 16.78
N SER A 373 11.01 -5.74 17.29
CA SER A 373 9.90 -5.38 18.19
C SER A 373 8.86 -4.50 17.48
N ALA A 374 7.78 -4.19 18.21
CA ALA A 374 6.75 -3.30 17.73
C ALA A 374 7.28 -1.86 17.57
N MET A 375 6.87 -1.21 16.48
CA MET A 375 7.02 0.24 16.30
C MET A 375 6.16 0.97 17.34
N ARG A 376 6.65 2.10 17.84
CA ARG A 376 5.86 2.95 18.74
C ARG A 376 5.00 3.91 17.92
N LYS A 377 3.68 3.81 18.06
CA LYS A 377 2.75 4.80 17.51
C LYS A 377 2.73 6.03 18.43
N ILE A 378 3.27 7.16 17.95
CA ILE A 378 3.35 8.42 18.71
C ILE A 378 1.99 9.08 18.77
N GLY A 379 1.27 9.11 17.65
CA GLY A 379 -0.05 9.69 17.51
C GLY A 379 -0.56 9.59 16.08
N TYR A 380 -1.71 10.17 15.83
CA TYR A 380 -2.35 10.13 14.52
C TYR A 380 -3.11 11.41 14.19
N ILE A 381 -3.37 11.62 12.90
CA ILE A 381 -4.39 12.53 12.37
C ILE A 381 -5.53 11.70 11.78
N ASP A 382 -6.77 12.20 11.92
CA ASP A 382 -7.97 11.56 11.40
C ASP A 382 -8.42 12.25 10.11
N LEU A 383 -8.35 11.53 8.99
CA LEU A 383 -8.71 12.05 7.67
C LEU A 383 -10.23 12.19 7.46
N MET A 384 -11.04 11.75 8.43
CA MET A 384 -12.50 11.95 8.43
C MET A 384 -12.91 13.28 9.07
N THR A 385 -11.97 14.06 9.67
CA THR A 385 -12.30 15.26 10.45
C THR A 385 -11.35 16.43 10.15
N ILE A 386 -11.06 16.67 8.87
CA ILE A 386 -10.13 17.73 8.44
C ILE A 386 -10.83 19.09 8.49
N ALA A 387 -10.32 20.02 9.29
CA ALA A 387 -10.84 21.39 9.36
C ALA A 387 -10.49 22.20 8.10
N ASP A 388 -11.43 23.00 7.59
CA ASP A 388 -11.24 23.86 6.42
C ASP A 388 -11.62 25.32 6.70
N PRO A 389 -10.93 26.05 7.60
CA PRO A 389 -11.27 27.44 7.91
C PRO A 389 -11.01 28.39 6.76
N ALA A 390 -10.09 28.04 5.85
CA ALA A 390 -9.74 28.86 4.67
C ALA A 390 -10.60 28.58 3.45
N LYS A 391 -11.55 27.63 3.53
CA LYS A 391 -12.47 27.23 2.43
C LYS A 391 -11.73 26.79 1.16
N LEU A 392 -10.74 25.95 1.33
CA LEU A 392 -9.88 25.41 0.25
C LEU A 392 -10.41 24.10 -0.34
N ALA A 393 -11.40 23.47 0.31
CA ALA A 393 -11.99 22.22 -0.14
C ALA A 393 -12.58 22.35 -1.54
N ARG A 394 -12.24 21.40 -2.43
CA ARG A 394 -12.77 21.29 -3.79
C ARG A 394 -13.94 20.31 -3.89
N LYS A 395 -14.30 19.71 -2.77
CA LYS A 395 -15.43 18.79 -2.60
C LYS A 395 -16.31 19.29 -1.47
N PRO A 396 -17.59 18.90 -1.43
CA PRO A 396 -18.49 19.29 -0.36
C PRO A 396 -17.96 18.87 1.01
N LEU A 397 -18.15 19.72 1.99
CA LEU A 397 -17.88 19.42 3.40
C LEU A 397 -19.03 18.58 3.98
N ASN A 398 -18.69 17.65 4.87
CA ASN A 398 -19.66 16.91 5.67
C ASN A 398 -19.66 17.51 7.09
N ASN A 399 -20.79 18.04 7.54
CA ASN A 399 -20.93 18.70 8.84
C ASN A 399 -19.82 19.74 9.14
N GLY A 400 -19.40 20.49 8.12
CA GLY A 400 -18.43 21.58 8.25
C GLY A 400 -16.96 21.15 8.20
N VAL A 401 -16.65 19.86 8.00
CA VAL A 401 -15.30 19.34 7.84
C VAL A 401 -15.12 18.66 6.48
N LEU A 402 -13.91 18.65 5.96
CA LEU A 402 -13.56 17.81 4.82
C LEU A 402 -13.31 16.38 5.33
N THR A 403 -13.97 15.42 4.68
CA THR A 403 -13.73 14.00 4.86
C THR A 403 -12.94 13.44 3.69
N PHE A 404 -12.12 12.42 3.95
CA PHE A 404 -11.36 11.69 2.94
C PHE A 404 -11.74 10.20 2.99
N PRO A 405 -12.99 9.85 2.52
CA PRO A 405 -13.66 8.59 2.83
C PRO A 405 -13.40 7.50 1.79
N PHE A 406 -12.22 7.49 1.17
CA PHE A 406 -11.88 6.56 0.11
C PHE A 406 -11.64 5.15 0.65
N PHE A 407 -12.01 4.14 -0.14
CA PHE A 407 -11.67 2.75 0.11
C PHE A 407 -10.16 2.59 0.22
N THR A 408 -9.43 3.17 -0.74
CA THR A 408 -7.97 3.17 -0.82
C THR A 408 -7.42 4.58 -0.66
N ILE A 409 -6.53 4.75 0.33
CA ILE A 409 -5.76 5.97 0.58
C ILE A 409 -4.30 5.53 0.67
N GLU A 410 -3.51 5.81 -0.36
CA GLU A 410 -2.23 5.14 -0.59
C GLU A 410 -1.09 6.11 -0.90
N ASN A 411 -1.25 7.37 -0.53
CA ASN A 411 -0.23 8.38 -0.74
C ASN A 411 -0.06 9.21 0.52
N VAL A 412 1.14 9.21 1.12
CA VAL A 412 1.50 10.14 2.19
C VAL A 412 2.98 10.48 2.16
N ASP A 413 3.34 11.75 2.09
CA ASP A 413 4.73 12.19 2.25
C ASP A 413 4.81 13.53 3.00
N VAL A 414 5.98 13.82 3.55
CA VAL A 414 6.29 15.10 4.18
C VAL A 414 6.63 16.11 3.09
N VAL A 415 5.95 17.25 3.10
CA VAL A 415 6.24 18.37 2.18
C VAL A 415 7.23 19.33 2.80
N ASP A 416 7.02 19.69 4.06
CA ASP A 416 7.91 20.55 4.85
C ASP A 416 7.70 20.31 6.36
N ALA A 417 8.30 21.14 7.20
CA ALA A 417 8.22 21.01 8.66
C ALA A 417 6.80 21.13 9.26
N LYS A 418 5.83 21.58 8.47
CA LYS A 418 4.44 21.80 8.93
C LYS A 418 3.42 21.03 8.12
N HIS A 419 3.76 20.59 6.92
CA HIS A 419 2.79 20.03 5.97
C HIS A 419 3.14 18.63 5.54
N ILE A 420 2.07 17.84 5.37
CA ILE A 420 2.11 16.55 4.65
C ILE A 420 1.14 16.62 3.47
N VAL A 421 1.41 15.83 2.45
CA VAL A 421 0.47 15.54 1.37
C VAL A 421 -0.13 14.17 1.60
N VAL A 422 -1.45 14.03 1.34
CA VAL A 422 -2.16 12.74 1.36
C VAL A 422 -2.97 12.64 0.07
N GLY A 423 -3.04 11.45 -0.52
CA GLY A 423 -3.80 11.19 -1.73
C GLY A 423 -4.52 9.84 -1.69
N ASN A 424 -5.57 9.71 -2.48
CA ASN A 424 -6.24 8.43 -2.71
C ASN A 424 -5.69 7.76 -3.97
N ASP A 425 -5.77 6.44 -3.99
CA ASP A 425 -5.92 5.68 -5.21
C ASP A 425 -7.40 5.71 -5.62
N ASN A 426 -7.67 5.99 -6.88
CA ASN A 426 -9.04 6.05 -7.39
C ASN A 426 -9.51 4.72 -8.02
N ASN A 427 -8.66 3.68 -8.09
CA ASN A 427 -8.97 2.33 -8.59
C ASN A 427 -9.87 2.37 -9.84
N LEU A 428 -9.59 3.25 -10.79
CA LEU A 428 -10.44 3.45 -11.96
C LEU A 428 -10.52 2.18 -12.82
N PRO A 429 -11.70 1.69 -13.19
CA PRO A 429 -13.03 2.26 -12.98
C PRO A 429 -13.82 1.61 -11.83
N PHE A 430 -13.16 0.99 -10.84
CA PHE A 430 -13.77 0.10 -9.86
C PHE A 430 -13.99 0.71 -8.49
N SER A 431 -13.72 2.01 -8.29
CA SER A 431 -14.00 2.73 -7.04
C SER A 431 -14.99 3.88 -7.24
N SER A 432 -15.88 4.05 -6.24
CA SER A 432 -16.86 5.13 -6.16
C SER A 432 -17.10 5.50 -4.69
N SER A 433 -16.00 5.81 -3.97
CA SER A 433 -16.01 5.95 -2.51
C SER A 433 -16.53 7.31 -2.03
N ARG A 434 -16.44 8.36 -2.84
CA ARG A 434 -16.97 9.68 -2.46
C ARG A 434 -18.45 9.86 -2.82
N GLU A 435 -18.85 9.38 -3.98
CA GLU A 435 -20.23 9.39 -4.47
C GLU A 435 -20.59 7.98 -4.97
N PRO A 436 -21.74 7.40 -4.56
CA PRO A 436 -21.98 5.97 -4.74
C PRO A 436 -22.05 5.49 -6.20
N ASN A 437 -22.34 6.38 -7.15
CA ASN A 437 -22.49 6.03 -8.58
C ASN A 437 -21.59 6.89 -9.49
N LYS A 438 -20.45 7.34 -8.98
CA LYS A 438 -19.49 8.13 -9.72
C LYS A 438 -18.09 7.63 -9.42
N ALA A 439 -17.33 7.31 -10.46
CA ALA A 439 -15.91 6.96 -10.31
C ALA A 439 -15.17 8.02 -9.51
N ASP A 440 -14.31 7.60 -8.60
CA ASP A 440 -13.52 8.50 -7.79
C ASP A 440 -12.51 9.27 -8.64
N ASP A 441 -12.39 10.55 -8.38
CA ASP A 441 -11.30 11.37 -8.89
C ASP A 441 -10.02 11.07 -8.09
N ASN A 442 -8.84 11.38 -8.65
CA ASN A 442 -7.61 11.41 -7.86
C ASN A 442 -7.57 12.74 -7.09
N GLU A 443 -7.54 12.68 -5.77
CA GLU A 443 -7.50 13.84 -4.89
C GLU A 443 -6.16 13.88 -4.14
N LEU A 444 -5.49 15.03 -4.15
CA LEU A 444 -4.37 15.31 -3.27
C LEU A 444 -4.75 16.43 -2.31
N ILE A 445 -4.60 16.19 -1.00
CA ILE A 445 -4.81 17.19 0.05
C ILE A 445 -3.48 17.52 0.71
N LEU A 446 -3.22 18.83 0.86
CA LEU A 446 -2.12 19.34 1.67
C LEU A 446 -2.68 19.66 3.06
N LEU A 447 -2.08 19.10 4.10
CA LEU A 447 -2.54 19.23 5.48
C LEU A 447 -1.50 19.94 6.32
N GLU A 448 -1.90 21.01 7.03
CA GLU A 448 -1.09 21.64 8.08
C GLU A 448 -1.22 20.81 9.36
N VAL A 449 -0.09 20.21 9.79
CA VAL A 449 -0.01 19.26 10.89
C VAL A 449 1.29 19.42 11.70
N GLY A 450 1.81 20.62 11.84
CA GLY A 450 3.12 20.90 12.44
C GLY A 450 3.29 20.33 13.85
N ALA A 451 2.25 20.38 14.70
CA ALA A 451 2.26 19.78 16.04
C ALA A 451 2.42 18.25 16.00
N PHE A 452 1.75 17.57 15.04
CA PHE A 452 1.88 16.13 14.80
C PHE A 452 3.28 15.75 14.33
N LEU A 453 3.84 16.48 13.36
CA LEU A 453 5.20 16.23 12.86
C LEU A 453 6.28 16.43 13.92
N SER A 454 6.10 17.36 14.85
CA SER A 454 7.06 17.65 15.93
C SER A 454 6.85 16.82 17.20
N ALA A 455 5.77 16.04 17.32
CA ALA A 455 5.48 15.20 18.50
C ALA A 455 6.58 14.13 18.72
N LYS A 456 6.82 13.77 20.00
CA LYS A 456 7.86 12.81 20.40
C LYS A 456 7.28 11.62 21.14
#